data_98165d223db4676a4c8d0c64aa59644d
#
_entry.id   98165d223db4676a4c8d0c64aa59644d
#
_cell.length_a   1.000
_cell.length_b   1.000
_cell.length_c   1.000
_cell.angle_alpha   90.00
_cell.angle_beta   90.00
_cell.angle_gamma   90.00
#
_symmetry.space_group_name_H-M   'P 1'
#
loop_
_entity.id
_entity.type
_entity.pdbx_description
1 polymer ?
#
loop_
_entity_poly.entity_id
_entity_poly.type
_entity_poly.pdbx_seq_one_letter_code
_entity_poly.pdbx_strand_id
1 'polypeptide(L)'
;MVKFAEATTRAQSKCPKWYTYRAGRITASTMKSVCSTSVEKPSFSVLKRICYPEDGKFSTPATRWGLDHEEEAVQSYVGKVKSAHANFTYRRAGLYLSTEYPHLAASPDSAVQCECCGSGLVEVKCPHTQRESELHVTDQRYVCADPKFSLKRVNGCLSLKHDHMYFYQVQTQMAVCSVKYCDFVVWTTKDILVERVFRGRAFWSQVLPKATLLFIHALLPELLSHYFTRSTTPDAEQRLQPSSFCFCRGPESGKMFACDAEGCKFRWFHFTSLGLTRAPKKKQWYCPDCKAAK
;
A
#
# COMPACT_ATOMS: atom_id res chain seq x y z
N MET A 1 -10.71 15.86 14.97
CA MET A 1 -9.50 15.44 14.20
C MET A 1 -9.85 14.49 13.05
N VAL A 2 -10.52 13.38 13.26
CA VAL A 2 -10.77 12.33 12.23
C VAL A 2 -11.53 12.85 11.01
N LYS A 3 -12.68 13.51 11.19
CA LYS A 3 -13.44 14.11 10.08
C LYS A 3 -12.67 15.20 9.34
N PHE A 4 -11.84 15.95 10.06
CA PHE A 4 -11.00 17.01 9.49
C PHE A 4 -9.89 16.41 8.60
N ALA A 5 -9.23 15.35 9.06
CA ALA A 5 -8.19 14.67 8.28
C ALA A 5 -8.75 14.16 6.94
N GLU A 6 -9.91 13.49 6.95
CA GLU A 6 -10.56 13.02 5.72
C GLU A 6 -10.86 14.18 4.75
N ALA A 7 -11.52 15.24 5.23
CA ALA A 7 -11.94 16.36 4.39
C ALA A 7 -10.76 17.12 3.76
N THR A 8 -9.65 17.27 4.48
CA THR A 8 -8.48 18.05 4.04
C THR A 8 -7.47 17.27 3.22
N THR A 9 -7.66 15.95 3.05
CA THR A 9 -6.70 15.07 2.36
C THR A 9 -7.28 14.34 1.16
N ARG A 10 -8.42 14.78 0.61
CA ARG A 10 -9.08 14.13 -0.55
C ARG A 10 -8.24 14.14 -1.82
N ALA A 11 -7.31 15.09 -1.95
CA ALA A 11 -6.32 15.07 -3.02
C ALA A 11 -5.23 14.00 -2.84
N GLN A 12 -5.26 13.22 -1.74
CA GLN A 12 -4.38 12.12 -1.40
C GLN A 12 -2.89 12.43 -1.65
N SER A 13 -2.22 11.70 -2.53
CA SER A 13 -0.78 11.86 -2.81
C SER A 13 -0.36 13.25 -3.31
N LYS A 14 -1.31 14.08 -3.74
CA LYS A 14 -1.08 15.47 -4.13
C LYS A 14 -1.14 16.45 -2.94
N CYS A 15 -1.48 15.95 -1.74
CA CYS A 15 -1.64 16.77 -0.53
C CYS A 15 -0.54 16.45 0.49
N PRO A 16 0.33 17.41 0.89
CA PRO A 16 1.38 17.16 1.90
C PRO A 16 0.83 16.65 3.23
N LYS A 17 -0.31 17.17 3.71
CA LYS A 17 -0.96 16.73 4.93
C LYS A 17 -1.32 15.24 4.92
N TRP A 18 -1.56 14.66 3.75
CA TRP A 18 -1.86 13.25 3.62
C TRP A 18 -0.66 12.37 4.05
N TYR A 19 0.55 12.78 3.73
CA TYR A 19 1.78 12.10 4.19
C TYR A 19 1.99 12.32 5.69
N THR A 20 1.84 13.55 6.18
CA THR A 20 1.98 13.88 7.60
C THR A 20 1.05 13.05 8.49
N TYR A 21 -0.23 12.92 8.09
CA TYR A 21 -1.18 12.12 8.86
C TYR A 21 -0.96 10.60 8.71
N ARG A 22 -0.29 10.15 7.67
CA ARG A 22 0.09 8.74 7.47
C ARG A 22 1.32 8.33 8.26
N ALA A 23 2.22 9.28 8.55
CA ALA A 23 3.45 9.00 9.27
C ALA A 23 3.16 8.28 10.59
N GLY A 24 3.84 7.16 10.81
CA GLY A 24 3.66 6.32 11.98
C GLY A 24 2.34 5.51 12.03
N ARG A 25 1.51 5.54 10.99
CA ARG A 25 0.26 4.76 10.95
C ARG A 25 0.31 3.63 9.94
N ILE A 26 -0.13 2.47 10.37
CA ILE A 26 -0.34 1.32 9.50
C ILE A 26 -1.54 1.65 8.61
N THR A 27 -1.29 1.81 7.31
CA THR A 27 -2.34 2.11 6.36
C THR A 27 -2.89 0.83 5.73
N ALA A 28 -4.09 0.90 5.19
CA ALA A 28 -4.72 -0.24 4.52
C ALA A 28 -3.81 -0.89 3.47
N SER A 29 -3.10 -0.09 2.67
CA SER A 29 -2.17 -0.58 1.64
C SER A 29 -0.89 -1.23 2.20
N THR A 30 -0.55 -1.02 3.48
CA THR A 30 0.62 -1.64 4.12
C THR A 30 0.26 -2.89 4.93
N MET A 31 -1.02 -3.14 5.18
CA MET A 31 -1.49 -4.17 6.12
C MET A 31 -0.96 -5.57 5.82
N LYS A 32 -0.95 -6.01 4.55
CA LYS A 32 -0.40 -7.34 4.19
C LYS A 32 1.08 -7.45 4.55
N SER A 33 1.87 -6.40 4.29
CA SER A 33 3.30 -6.38 4.63
C SER A 33 3.53 -6.40 6.13
N VAL A 34 2.70 -5.67 6.89
CA VAL A 34 2.68 -5.69 8.37
C VAL A 34 2.41 -7.09 8.90
N CYS A 35 1.41 -7.79 8.35
CA CYS A 35 1.09 -9.16 8.76
C CYS A 35 2.14 -10.21 8.35
N SER A 36 3.05 -9.87 7.45
CA SER A 36 4.06 -10.78 6.89
C SER A 36 5.48 -10.55 7.40
N THR A 37 5.71 -9.46 8.15
CA THR A 37 7.02 -9.17 8.76
C THR A 37 7.08 -9.72 10.19
N SER A 38 8.30 -10.06 10.66
CA SER A 38 8.53 -10.40 12.07
C SER A 38 8.44 -9.15 12.93
N VAL A 39 7.98 -9.31 14.16
CA VAL A 39 7.94 -8.22 15.15
C VAL A 39 9.34 -8.00 15.75
N GLU A 40 10.11 -9.08 15.97
CA GLU A 40 11.47 -9.04 16.53
C GLU A 40 12.48 -8.48 15.52
N LYS A 41 12.30 -8.83 14.25
CA LYS A 41 13.14 -8.36 13.13
C LYS A 41 12.30 -7.78 12.00
N PRO A 42 11.71 -6.59 12.21
CA PRO A 42 10.83 -6.00 11.23
C PRO A 42 11.61 -5.61 9.97
N SER A 43 10.98 -5.86 8.82
CA SER A 43 11.56 -5.44 7.54
C SER A 43 11.76 -3.93 7.50
N PHE A 44 12.98 -3.49 7.22
CA PHE A 44 13.33 -2.07 7.14
C PHE A 44 12.47 -1.31 6.13
N SER A 45 12.14 -1.93 5.00
CA SER A 45 11.25 -1.33 3.99
C SER A 45 9.83 -1.12 4.51
N VAL A 46 9.35 -1.97 5.42
CA VAL A 46 8.05 -1.79 6.09
C VAL A 46 8.11 -0.63 7.08
N LEU A 47 9.18 -0.58 7.90
CA LEU A 47 9.40 0.54 8.84
C LEU A 47 9.49 1.87 8.10
N LYS A 48 10.35 1.97 7.07
CA LYS A 48 10.52 3.20 6.30
C LYS A 48 9.20 3.66 5.68
N ARG A 49 8.45 2.76 5.06
CA ARG A 49 7.19 3.11 4.41
C ARG A 49 6.11 3.61 5.37
N ILE A 50 6.15 3.17 6.64
CA ILE A 50 5.15 3.54 7.65
C ILE A 50 5.62 4.76 8.45
N CYS A 51 6.86 4.78 8.93
CA CYS A 51 7.37 5.84 9.78
C CYS A 51 7.75 7.09 8.98
N TYR A 52 8.24 6.92 7.74
CA TYR A 52 8.79 7.98 6.89
C TYR A 52 8.16 7.97 5.48
N PRO A 53 6.84 8.16 5.35
CA PRO A 53 6.14 8.01 4.06
C PRO A 53 6.50 9.10 3.04
N GLU A 54 7.06 10.22 3.46
CA GLU A 54 7.48 11.31 2.57
C GLU A 54 8.74 10.95 1.78
N ASP A 55 9.63 10.13 2.36
CA ASP A 55 10.90 9.69 1.74
C ASP A 55 10.67 8.67 0.61
N GLY A 56 9.50 8.11 0.50
CA GLY A 56 9.18 6.99 -0.37
C GLY A 56 8.43 7.32 -1.65
N LYS A 57 8.60 8.52 -2.23
CA LYS A 57 7.96 8.89 -3.51
C LYS A 57 8.57 8.10 -4.67
N PHE A 58 8.21 6.82 -4.75
CA PHE A 58 8.66 5.93 -5.80
C PHE A 58 7.64 5.90 -6.94
N SER A 59 8.07 6.25 -8.15
CA SER A 59 7.23 6.23 -9.34
C SER A 59 7.73 5.18 -10.35
N THR A 60 6.89 4.20 -10.65
CA THR A 60 7.11 3.27 -11.75
C THR A 60 6.13 3.55 -12.89
N PRO A 61 6.36 3.04 -14.12
CA PRO A 61 5.35 3.11 -15.16
C PRO A 61 3.99 2.56 -14.72
N ALA A 62 3.98 1.47 -13.94
CA ALA A 62 2.74 0.87 -13.42
C ALA A 62 2.03 1.75 -12.39
N THR A 63 2.77 2.43 -11.49
CA THR A 63 2.16 3.35 -10.51
C THR A 63 1.64 4.63 -11.19
N ARG A 64 2.35 5.16 -12.17
CA ARG A 64 1.86 6.29 -12.97
C ARG A 64 0.58 5.94 -13.71
N TRP A 65 0.60 4.82 -14.44
CA TRP A 65 -0.59 4.33 -15.13
C TRP A 65 -1.80 4.23 -14.21
N GLY A 66 -1.63 3.63 -13.02
CA GLY A 66 -2.70 3.52 -12.04
C GLY A 66 -3.26 4.87 -11.59
N LEU A 67 -2.38 5.83 -11.32
CA LEU A 67 -2.78 7.19 -10.90
C LEU A 67 -3.44 7.99 -12.02
N ASP A 68 -2.95 7.84 -13.26
CA ASP A 68 -3.45 8.58 -14.43
C ASP A 68 -4.85 8.12 -14.84
N HIS A 69 -5.20 6.83 -14.61
CA HIS A 69 -6.49 6.26 -15.00
C HIS A 69 -7.45 6.01 -13.82
N GLU A 70 -7.08 6.35 -12.58
CA GLU A 70 -7.93 6.17 -11.39
C GLU A 70 -9.27 6.87 -11.52
N GLU A 71 -9.26 8.15 -11.98
CA GLU A 71 -10.49 8.93 -12.12
C GLU A 71 -11.40 8.34 -13.22
N GLU A 72 -10.84 7.95 -14.37
CA GLU A 72 -11.58 7.32 -15.46
C GLU A 72 -12.24 6.01 -15.01
N ALA A 73 -11.51 5.20 -14.25
CA ALA A 73 -12.00 3.96 -13.70
C ALA A 73 -13.13 4.18 -12.67
N VAL A 74 -13.03 5.22 -11.83
CA VAL A 74 -14.11 5.61 -10.91
C VAL A 74 -15.36 6.05 -11.68
N GLN A 75 -15.22 6.85 -12.74
CA GLN A 75 -16.34 7.26 -13.58
C GLN A 75 -17.01 6.08 -14.30
N SER A 76 -16.21 5.14 -14.82
CA SER A 76 -16.70 3.89 -15.42
C SER A 76 -17.48 3.04 -14.41
N TYR A 77 -16.98 2.93 -13.17
CA TYR A 77 -17.70 2.27 -12.08
C TYR A 77 -19.04 2.96 -11.80
N VAL A 78 -19.05 4.28 -11.61
CA VAL A 78 -20.26 5.06 -11.34
C VAL A 78 -21.28 4.87 -12.47
N GLY A 79 -20.85 4.97 -13.72
CA GLY A 79 -21.72 4.73 -14.89
C GLY A 79 -22.37 3.35 -14.87
N LYS A 80 -21.61 2.31 -14.46
CA LYS A 80 -22.08 0.92 -14.40
C LYS A 80 -23.10 0.68 -13.29
N VAL A 81 -22.93 1.31 -12.11
CA VAL A 81 -23.72 0.94 -10.92
C VAL A 81 -24.87 1.91 -10.59
N LYS A 82 -24.77 3.18 -11.02
CA LYS A 82 -25.66 4.26 -10.61
C LYS A 82 -27.16 3.95 -10.85
N SER A 83 -27.48 3.37 -12.01
CA SER A 83 -28.88 3.06 -12.38
C SER A 83 -29.49 1.92 -11.57
N ALA A 84 -28.67 1.04 -10.96
CA ALA A 84 -29.12 -0.08 -10.16
C ALA A 84 -29.31 0.26 -8.67
N HIS A 85 -29.02 1.51 -8.25
CA HIS A 85 -29.08 1.94 -6.85
C HIS A 85 -29.91 3.20 -6.68
N ALA A 86 -30.87 3.19 -5.75
CA ALA A 86 -31.70 4.34 -5.42
C ALA A 86 -30.88 5.43 -4.70
N ASN A 87 -30.99 6.67 -5.17
CA ASN A 87 -30.30 7.86 -4.63
C ASN A 87 -28.80 7.64 -4.44
N PHE A 88 -28.16 7.03 -5.46
CA PHE A 88 -26.74 6.76 -5.45
C PHE A 88 -25.92 8.06 -5.49
N THR A 89 -25.02 8.18 -4.52
CA THR A 89 -24.04 9.27 -4.45
C THR A 89 -22.64 8.71 -4.26
N TYR A 90 -21.64 9.43 -4.76
CA TYR A 90 -20.24 9.11 -4.53
C TYR A 90 -19.42 10.38 -4.33
N ARG A 91 -18.29 10.25 -3.66
CA ARG A 91 -17.30 11.32 -3.50
C ARG A 91 -15.91 10.76 -3.35
N ARG A 92 -14.91 11.49 -3.79
CA ARG A 92 -13.51 11.18 -3.48
C ARG A 92 -13.31 11.10 -1.96
N ALA A 93 -12.53 10.13 -1.54
CA ALA A 93 -12.23 9.92 -0.14
C ALA A 93 -10.82 10.43 0.20
N GLY A 94 -10.68 11.01 1.37
CA GLY A 94 -9.39 11.36 1.97
C GLY A 94 -8.87 10.27 2.90
N LEU A 95 -7.99 10.65 3.81
CA LEU A 95 -7.42 9.76 4.81
C LEU A 95 -8.37 9.67 6.02
N TYR A 96 -8.93 8.49 6.22
CA TYR A 96 -9.65 8.13 7.43
C TYR A 96 -8.66 7.66 8.50
N LEU A 97 -8.81 8.19 9.71
CA LEU A 97 -8.09 7.72 10.89
C LEU A 97 -9.05 6.89 11.74
N SER A 98 -8.63 5.74 12.21
CA SER A 98 -9.45 4.95 13.11
C SER A 98 -9.57 5.66 14.47
N THR A 99 -10.79 5.76 15.00
CA THR A 99 -11.05 6.28 16.35
C THR A 99 -10.76 5.24 17.41
N GLU A 100 -11.01 3.98 17.11
CA GLU A 100 -10.80 2.85 18.01
C GLU A 100 -9.33 2.41 18.05
N TYR A 101 -8.66 2.47 16.89
CA TYR A 101 -7.25 2.08 16.72
C TYR A 101 -6.45 3.21 16.08
N PRO A 102 -6.00 4.23 16.82
CA PRO A 102 -5.38 5.45 16.27
C PRO A 102 -4.11 5.20 15.43
N HIS A 103 -3.50 4.04 15.59
CA HIS A 103 -2.35 3.60 14.79
C HIS A 103 -2.75 3.04 13.39
N LEU A 104 -4.05 2.99 13.08
CA LEU A 104 -4.57 2.54 11.79
C LEU A 104 -5.18 3.69 10.99
N ALA A 105 -4.96 3.66 9.68
CA ALA A 105 -5.53 4.62 8.74
C ALA A 105 -5.89 3.97 7.40
N ALA A 106 -6.77 4.61 6.64
CA ALA A 106 -7.18 4.15 5.32
C ALA A 106 -7.48 5.31 4.39
N SER A 107 -7.10 5.19 3.12
CA SER A 107 -7.48 6.12 2.04
C SER A 107 -8.10 5.29 0.92
N PRO A 108 -9.40 5.00 0.94
CA PRO A 108 -10.08 4.43 -0.22
C PRO A 108 -10.14 5.46 -1.36
N ASP A 109 -10.35 5.02 -2.59
CA ASP A 109 -10.42 5.93 -3.72
C ASP A 109 -11.71 6.74 -3.68
N SER A 110 -12.83 6.11 -3.31
CA SER A 110 -14.11 6.80 -3.13
C SER A 110 -14.94 6.23 -1.98
N ALA A 111 -15.82 7.09 -1.43
CA ALA A 111 -16.91 6.70 -0.56
C ALA A 111 -18.22 6.78 -1.36
N VAL A 112 -19.08 5.78 -1.22
CA VAL A 112 -20.36 5.68 -1.90
C VAL A 112 -21.49 5.53 -0.89
N GLN A 113 -22.67 5.96 -1.28
CA GLN A 113 -23.89 5.81 -0.49
C GLN A 113 -25.10 5.68 -1.41
N CYS A 114 -26.04 4.82 -1.03
CA CYS A 114 -27.35 4.69 -1.65
C CYS A 114 -28.38 4.24 -0.60
N GLU A 115 -29.66 4.41 -0.90
CA GLU A 115 -30.73 4.01 0.03
C GLU A 115 -30.83 2.49 0.20
N CYS A 116 -30.57 1.73 -0.88
CA CYS A 116 -30.69 0.27 -0.85
C CYS A 116 -29.54 -0.48 -0.13
N CYS A 117 -28.30 0.05 -0.16
CA CYS A 117 -27.13 -0.63 0.41
C CYS A 117 -26.49 0.11 1.59
N GLY A 118 -26.88 1.39 1.81
CA GLY A 118 -26.23 2.27 2.77
C GLY A 118 -24.87 2.75 2.31
N SER A 119 -23.97 3.01 3.27
CA SER A 119 -22.61 3.51 3.02
C SER A 119 -21.63 2.39 2.70
N GLY A 120 -20.80 2.58 1.71
CA GLY A 120 -19.73 1.69 1.27
C GLY A 120 -18.50 2.44 0.76
N LEU A 121 -17.52 1.68 0.30
CA LEU A 121 -16.27 2.19 -0.27
C LEU A 121 -16.09 1.66 -1.69
N VAL A 122 -15.20 2.32 -2.42
CA VAL A 122 -14.69 1.85 -3.71
C VAL A 122 -13.18 1.87 -3.66
N GLU A 123 -12.57 0.80 -4.11
CA GLU A 123 -11.13 0.68 -4.34
C GLU A 123 -10.89 0.23 -5.77
N VAL A 124 -10.22 1.06 -6.53
CA VAL A 124 -9.96 0.86 -7.97
C VAL A 124 -8.54 0.35 -8.19
N LYS A 125 -8.37 -0.55 -9.13
CA LYS A 125 -7.07 -1.01 -9.62
C LYS A 125 -7.04 -0.98 -11.13
N CYS A 126 -6.08 -0.23 -11.70
CA CYS A 126 -5.79 -0.16 -13.12
C CYS A 126 -4.47 -0.91 -13.40
N PRO A 127 -4.48 -2.24 -13.60
CA PRO A 127 -3.26 -3.02 -13.72
C PRO A 127 -2.57 -2.76 -15.07
N HIS A 128 -1.38 -2.16 -15.04
CA HIS A 128 -0.61 -1.81 -16.23
C HIS A 128 -0.31 -3.01 -17.15
N THR A 129 -0.02 -4.16 -16.57
CA THR A 129 0.28 -5.38 -17.33
C THR A 129 -0.93 -5.99 -18.02
N GLN A 130 -2.13 -5.67 -17.53
CA GLN A 130 -3.41 -6.19 -18.03
C GLN A 130 -4.29 -5.10 -18.63
N ARG A 131 -3.72 -3.93 -18.96
CA ARG A 131 -4.48 -2.74 -19.39
C ARG A 131 -5.34 -2.95 -20.64
N GLU A 132 -4.94 -3.88 -21.51
CA GLU A 132 -5.65 -4.23 -22.76
C GLU A 132 -6.48 -5.52 -22.64
N SER A 133 -6.63 -6.07 -21.43
CA SER A 133 -7.32 -7.35 -21.23
C SER A 133 -8.83 -7.16 -21.14
N GLU A 134 -9.58 -8.09 -21.74
CA GLU A 134 -11.01 -8.26 -21.55
C GLU A 134 -11.27 -9.18 -20.36
N LEU A 135 -11.83 -8.64 -19.27
CA LEU A 135 -11.97 -9.36 -18.00
C LEU A 135 -13.15 -10.36 -17.99
N HIS A 136 -14.16 -10.14 -18.84
CA HIS A 136 -15.39 -10.97 -18.92
C HIS A 136 -15.35 -12.03 -20.02
N VAL A 137 -14.27 -12.08 -20.85
CA VAL A 137 -14.16 -13.09 -21.91
C VAL A 137 -13.96 -14.48 -21.32
N THR A 138 -14.60 -15.47 -21.93
CA THR A 138 -14.60 -16.88 -21.51
C THR A 138 -13.19 -17.49 -21.45
N ASP A 139 -12.29 -17.05 -22.30
CA ASP A 139 -10.88 -17.47 -22.30
C ASP A 139 -9.98 -16.54 -21.46
N GLN A 140 -10.25 -16.54 -20.16
CA GLN A 140 -9.51 -15.74 -19.17
C GLN A 140 -8.20 -16.41 -18.71
N ARG A 141 -7.73 -17.46 -19.41
CA ARG A 141 -6.49 -18.17 -19.08
C ARG A 141 -5.31 -17.23 -18.98
N TYR A 142 -5.24 -16.22 -19.84
CA TYR A 142 -4.17 -15.23 -19.86
C TYR A 142 -4.22 -14.25 -18.67
N VAL A 143 -5.41 -13.85 -18.23
CA VAL A 143 -5.58 -12.91 -17.11
C VAL A 143 -5.14 -13.54 -15.79
N CYS A 144 -5.47 -14.83 -15.57
CA CYS A 144 -5.11 -15.55 -14.35
C CYS A 144 -3.78 -16.32 -14.43
N ALA A 145 -3.07 -16.27 -15.57
CA ALA A 145 -1.79 -16.98 -15.78
C ALA A 145 -0.65 -16.40 -14.91
N ASP A 146 -0.69 -15.11 -14.58
CA ASP A 146 0.27 -14.52 -13.64
C ASP A 146 -0.14 -14.83 -12.19
N PRO A 147 0.64 -15.65 -11.45
CA PRO A 147 0.35 -15.95 -10.04
C PRO A 147 0.26 -14.70 -9.16
N LYS A 148 0.90 -13.59 -9.57
CA LYS A 148 0.89 -12.32 -8.85
C LYS A 148 -0.33 -11.47 -9.16
N PHE A 149 -1.12 -11.82 -10.16
CA PHE A 149 -2.34 -11.09 -10.46
C PHE A 149 -3.34 -11.24 -9.31
N SER A 150 -4.07 -10.18 -9.01
CA SER A 150 -4.93 -10.11 -7.81
C SER A 150 -6.17 -10.99 -7.89
N LEU A 151 -6.61 -11.38 -9.09
CA LEU A 151 -7.81 -12.15 -9.30
C LEU A 151 -7.52 -13.65 -9.48
N LYS A 152 -8.51 -14.47 -9.13
CA LYS A 152 -8.58 -15.91 -9.42
C LYS A 152 -9.97 -16.24 -9.94
N ARG A 153 -10.09 -17.36 -10.64
CA ARG A 153 -11.38 -17.88 -11.06
C ARG A 153 -12.03 -18.70 -9.93
N VAL A 154 -13.27 -18.37 -9.61
CA VAL A 154 -14.11 -19.12 -8.66
C VAL A 154 -15.47 -19.32 -9.33
N ASN A 155 -15.90 -20.56 -9.52
CA ASN A 155 -17.19 -20.91 -10.14
C ASN A 155 -17.43 -20.17 -11.50
N GLY A 156 -16.40 -20.07 -12.32
CA GLY A 156 -16.48 -19.38 -13.63
C GLY A 156 -16.33 -17.86 -13.60
N CYS A 157 -16.42 -17.22 -12.45
CA CYS A 157 -16.24 -15.76 -12.29
C CYS A 157 -14.87 -15.40 -11.76
N LEU A 158 -14.40 -14.20 -12.09
CA LEU A 158 -13.18 -13.64 -11.48
C LEU A 158 -13.51 -13.09 -10.09
N SER A 159 -12.66 -13.40 -9.13
CA SER A 159 -12.77 -12.96 -7.74
C SER A 159 -11.42 -12.61 -7.15
N LEU A 160 -11.37 -11.64 -6.25
CA LEU A 160 -10.17 -11.20 -5.55
C LEU A 160 -9.59 -12.33 -4.68
N LYS A 161 -8.30 -12.60 -4.84
CA LYS A 161 -7.59 -13.57 -4.01
C LYS A 161 -7.54 -13.08 -2.56
N HIS A 162 -8.01 -13.91 -1.61
CA HIS A 162 -8.04 -13.53 -0.18
C HIS A 162 -6.65 -13.42 0.46
N ASP A 163 -5.65 -14.05 -0.12
CA ASP A 163 -4.25 -13.93 0.29
C ASP A 163 -3.50 -12.79 -0.40
N HIS A 164 -4.11 -12.09 -1.36
CA HIS A 164 -3.52 -10.95 -2.06
C HIS A 164 -3.55 -9.68 -1.20
N MET A 165 -2.57 -8.79 -1.39
CA MET A 165 -2.46 -7.54 -0.63
C MET A 165 -3.69 -6.62 -0.77
N TYR A 166 -4.41 -6.68 -1.89
CA TYR A 166 -5.61 -5.88 -2.11
C TYR A 166 -6.79 -6.36 -1.25
N PHE A 167 -6.90 -7.64 -0.95
CA PHE A 167 -7.90 -8.12 0.00
C PHE A 167 -7.65 -7.59 1.42
N TYR A 168 -6.39 -7.60 1.88
CA TYR A 168 -6.00 -6.97 3.14
C TYR A 168 -6.30 -5.47 3.14
N GLN A 169 -6.07 -4.81 2.01
CA GLN A 169 -6.35 -3.39 1.84
C GLN A 169 -7.83 -3.08 2.01
N VAL A 170 -8.72 -3.71 1.25
CA VAL A 170 -10.17 -3.43 1.32
C VAL A 170 -10.78 -3.82 2.66
N GLN A 171 -10.34 -4.93 3.26
CA GLN A 171 -10.78 -5.33 4.60
C GLN A 171 -10.38 -4.30 5.67
N THR A 172 -9.15 -3.78 5.60
CA THR A 172 -8.66 -2.74 6.51
C THR A 172 -9.41 -1.42 6.30
N GLN A 173 -9.66 -1.03 5.05
CA GLN A 173 -10.46 0.15 4.73
C GLN A 173 -11.85 0.06 5.36
N MET A 174 -12.55 -1.06 5.18
CA MET A 174 -13.88 -1.25 5.77
C MET A 174 -13.85 -1.20 7.30
N ALA A 175 -12.81 -1.74 7.92
CA ALA A 175 -12.68 -1.70 9.38
C ALA A 175 -12.43 -0.28 9.89
N VAL A 176 -11.50 0.47 9.27
CA VAL A 176 -11.16 1.85 9.64
C VAL A 176 -12.31 2.82 9.38
N CYS A 177 -13.01 2.66 8.26
CA CYS A 177 -14.13 3.53 7.86
C CYS A 177 -15.47 3.10 8.47
N SER A 178 -15.52 1.97 9.21
CA SER A 178 -16.73 1.43 9.84
C SER A 178 -17.89 1.17 8.87
N VAL A 179 -17.58 0.65 7.68
CA VAL A 179 -18.58 0.28 6.66
C VAL A 179 -18.66 -1.24 6.48
N LYS A 180 -19.75 -1.70 5.83
CA LYS A 180 -20.05 -3.13 5.68
C LYS A 180 -19.48 -3.73 4.40
N TYR A 181 -19.25 -2.93 3.35
CA TYR A 181 -18.77 -3.39 2.05
C TYR A 181 -17.80 -2.40 1.38
N CYS A 182 -17.01 -2.95 0.48
CA CYS A 182 -16.18 -2.23 -0.47
C CYS A 182 -16.37 -2.85 -1.85
N ASP A 183 -16.71 -2.04 -2.84
CA ASP A 183 -16.72 -2.47 -4.23
C ASP A 183 -15.27 -2.40 -4.74
N PHE A 184 -14.68 -3.58 -4.93
CA PHE A 184 -13.34 -3.72 -5.50
C PHE A 184 -13.46 -3.72 -7.02
N VAL A 185 -12.81 -2.76 -7.65
CA VAL A 185 -12.91 -2.50 -9.08
C VAL A 185 -11.58 -2.78 -9.75
N VAL A 186 -11.59 -3.62 -10.79
CA VAL A 186 -10.45 -3.77 -11.70
C VAL A 186 -10.87 -3.19 -13.06
N TRP A 187 -10.13 -2.19 -13.50
CA TRP A 187 -10.41 -1.47 -14.73
C TRP A 187 -9.28 -1.69 -15.74
N THR A 188 -9.67 -1.90 -17.00
CA THR A 188 -8.79 -1.94 -18.17
C THR A 188 -9.34 -0.99 -19.23
N THR A 189 -8.59 -0.72 -20.30
CA THR A 189 -9.09 0.10 -21.42
C THR A 189 -10.27 -0.54 -22.16
N LYS A 190 -10.52 -1.85 -21.95
CA LYS A 190 -11.54 -2.62 -22.65
C LYS A 190 -12.69 -3.07 -21.76
N ASP A 191 -12.48 -3.15 -20.43
CA ASP A 191 -13.45 -3.79 -19.57
C ASP A 191 -13.37 -3.32 -18.11
N ILE A 192 -14.40 -3.55 -17.34
CA ILE A 192 -14.48 -3.25 -15.91
C ILE A 192 -15.12 -4.39 -15.13
N LEU A 193 -14.37 -4.94 -14.19
CA LEU A 193 -14.86 -5.89 -13.19
C LEU A 193 -15.20 -5.15 -11.90
N VAL A 194 -16.38 -5.42 -11.33
CA VAL A 194 -16.79 -4.92 -10.02
C VAL A 194 -17.14 -6.11 -9.14
N GLU A 195 -16.42 -6.27 -8.04
CA GLU A 195 -16.69 -7.29 -7.03
C GLU A 195 -17.01 -6.63 -5.69
N ARG A 196 -18.20 -6.89 -5.15
CA ARG A 196 -18.55 -6.43 -3.80
C ARG A 196 -17.97 -7.34 -2.75
N VAL A 197 -17.01 -6.83 -2.01
CA VAL A 197 -16.36 -7.50 -0.88
C VAL A 197 -17.04 -7.05 0.41
N PHE A 198 -17.45 -8.01 1.23
CA PHE A 198 -18.02 -7.72 2.55
C PHE A 198 -16.96 -7.80 3.66
N ARG A 199 -17.18 -7.01 4.73
CA ARG A 199 -16.31 -6.99 5.89
C ARG A 199 -16.29 -8.34 6.60
N GLY A 200 -15.13 -8.99 6.65
CA GLY A 200 -14.89 -10.28 7.29
C GLY A 200 -14.46 -10.13 8.75
N ARG A 201 -15.35 -10.42 9.71
CA ARG A 201 -15.03 -10.34 11.16
C ARG A 201 -13.89 -11.30 11.54
N ALA A 202 -13.96 -12.55 11.06
CA ALA A 202 -12.94 -13.57 11.34
C ALA A 202 -11.58 -13.19 10.74
N PHE A 203 -11.53 -12.58 9.56
CA PHE A 203 -10.30 -12.05 8.99
C PHE A 203 -9.72 -10.93 9.87
N TRP A 204 -10.57 -9.98 10.27
CA TRP A 204 -10.15 -8.84 11.07
C TRP A 204 -9.61 -9.24 12.44
N SER A 205 -10.24 -10.23 13.11
CA SER A 205 -9.76 -10.74 14.41
C SER A 205 -8.36 -11.39 14.33
N GLN A 206 -7.92 -11.84 13.16
CA GLN A 206 -6.56 -12.38 12.95
C GLN A 206 -5.54 -11.30 12.59
N VAL A 207 -5.97 -10.26 11.89
CA VAL A 207 -5.08 -9.22 11.33
C VAL A 207 -4.79 -8.13 12.36
N LEU A 208 -5.80 -7.68 13.09
CA LEU A 208 -5.69 -6.59 14.06
C LEU A 208 -4.65 -6.86 15.15
N PRO A 209 -4.59 -8.02 15.81
CA PRO A 209 -3.56 -8.28 16.81
C PRO A 209 -2.13 -8.19 16.26
N LYS A 210 -1.90 -8.69 15.03
CA LYS A 210 -0.58 -8.61 14.37
C LYS A 210 -0.18 -7.16 14.11
N ALA A 211 -1.11 -6.35 13.62
CA ALA A 211 -0.88 -4.93 13.38
C ALA A 211 -0.59 -4.17 14.68
N THR A 212 -1.33 -4.45 15.75
CA THR A 212 -1.14 -3.84 17.06
C THR A 212 0.20 -4.23 17.68
N LEU A 213 0.57 -5.51 17.61
CA LEU A 213 1.87 -5.98 18.11
C LEU A 213 3.03 -5.33 17.36
N LEU A 214 2.97 -5.27 16.02
CA LEU A 214 4.02 -4.59 15.25
C LEU A 214 4.07 -3.10 15.58
N PHE A 215 2.93 -2.45 15.78
CA PHE A 215 2.90 -1.05 16.18
C PHE A 215 3.61 -0.83 17.52
N ILE A 216 3.26 -1.59 18.54
CA ILE A 216 3.79 -1.43 19.90
C ILE A 216 5.30 -1.75 19.94
N HIS A 217 5.72 -2.86 19.32
CA HIS A 217 7.08 -3.38 19.50
C HIS A 217 8.07 -2.95 18.42
N ALA A 218 7.60 -2.41 17.30
CA ALA A 218 8.50 -1.98 16.24
C ALA A 218 8.29 -0.52 15.82
N LEU A 219 7.06 -0.13 15.47
CA LEU A 219 6.82 1.23 14.96
C LEU A 219 6.94 2.28 16.04
N LEU A 220 6.39 2.05 17.23
CA LEU A 220 6.45 3.00 18.34
C LEU A 220 7.90 3.24 18.83
N PRO A 221 8.74 2.21 19.06
CA PRO A 221 10.16 2.41 19.35
C PRO A 221 10.91 3.16 18.23
N GLU A 222 10.59 2.88 16.97
CA GLU A 222 11.19 3.58 15.84
C GLU A 222 10.82 5.07 15.84
N LEU A 223 9.55 5.40 16.06
CA LEU A 223 9.06 6.78 16.09
C LEU A 223 9.60 7.59 17.28
N LEU A 224 9.83 6.94 18.43
CA LEU A 224 10.29 7.61 19.62
C LEU A 224 11.82 7.78 19.69
N SER A 225 12.57 6.82 19.14
CA SER A 225 14.02 6.75 19.37
C SER A 225 14.84 6.32 18.16
N HIS A 226 14.22 6.15 16.99
CA HIS A 226 14.88 5.59 15.79
C HIS A 226 15.53 4.23 16.07
N TYR A 227 14.89 3.41 16.91
CA TYR A 227 15.48 2.19 17.48
C TYR A 227 16.06 1.25 16.44
N PHE A 228 15.36 1.03 15.33
CA PHE A 228 15.81 0.15 14.24
C PHE A 228 16.65 0.86 13.17
N THR A 229 16.61 2.20 13.13
CA THR A 229 17.37 3.00 12.16
C THR A 229 18.58 3.68 12.78
N ARG A 230 18.71 3.66 14.12
CA ARG A 230 19.89 4.19 14.83
C ARG A 230 21.13 3.40 14.42
N SER A 231 22.17 4.09 14.02
CA SER A 231 23.49 3.48 13.83
C SER A 231 24.05 3.05 15.20
N THR A 232 24.32 1.75 15.37
CA THR A 232 24.87 1.17 16.63
C THR A 232 26.38 1.32 16.75
N THR A 233 27.02 2.28 16.06
CA THR A 233 28.46 2.54 16.19
C THR A 233 28.74 3.68 17.15
N PRO A 234 29.79 3.60 18.02
CA PRO A 234 30.15 4.66 18.99
C PRO A 234 30.50 6.02 18.39
N ASP A 235 30.66 6.13 17.09
CA ASP A 235 31.02 7.36 16.38
C ASP A 235 29.80 8.25 15.98
N ALA A 236 28.62 8.00 16.54
CA ALA A 236 27.38 8.71 16.15
C ALA A 236 27.35 10.20 16.53
N GLU A 237 28.18 10.65 17.46
CA GLU A 237 28.21 12.08 17.88
C GLU A 237 28.98 13.00 16.94
N GLN A 238 29.80 12.46 16.02
CA GLN A 238 30.59 13.29 15.08
C GLN A 238 29.99 13.44 13.68
N ARG A 239 28.83 12.86 13.36
CA ARG A 239 28.22 12.90 12.02
C ARG A 239 26.88 13.62 11.97
N LEU A 240 26.86 14.87 12.35
CA LEU A 240 25.84 15.86 11.94
C LEU A 240 26.10 16.38 10.50
N GLN A 241 26.62 15.53 9.62
CA GLN A 241 26.64 15.78 8.18
C GLN A 241 25.61 14.88 7.50
N PRO A 242 24.90 15.33 6.44
CA PRO A 242 23.91 14.53 5.76
C PRO A 242 24.54 13.21 5.30
N SER A 243 24.16 12.11 5.94
CA SER A 243 24.68 10.78 5.63
C SER A 243 24.30 10.42 4.21
N SER A 244 25.28 10.26 3.35
CA SER A 244 25.07 9.72 2.01
C SER A 244 24.51 8.31 2.12
N PHE A 245 23.24 8.11 1.71
CA PHE A 245 22.55 6.82 1.79
C PHE A 245 23.15 5.75 0.87
N CYS A 246 23.94 6.11 -0.13
CA CYS A 246 24.60 5.23 -1.07
C CYS A 246 26.09 5.51 -1.12
N PHE A 247 26.91 4.50 -1.40
CA PHE A 247 28.35 4.67 -1.58
C PHE A 247 28.71 5.66 -2.71
N CYS A 248 27.83 5.90 -3.66
CA CYS A 248 28.02 6.90 -4.72
C CYS A 248 27.87 8.35 -4.22
N ARG A 249 27.47 8.55 -2.95
CA ARG A 249 27.23 9.87 -2.33
C ARG A 249 26.26 10.76 -3.10
N GLY A 250 25.48 10.20 -4.02
CA GLY A 250 24.44 10.93 -4.76
C GLY A 250 23.24 11.27 -3.86
N PRO A 251 22.38 12.20 -4.31
CA PRO A 251 21.18 12.63 -3.58
C PRO A 251 20.22 11.46 -3.37
N GLU A 252 19.40 11.51 -2.32
CA GLU A 252 18.36 10.52 -2.02
C GLU A 252 17.21 10.63 -3.02
N SER A 253 17.50 10.41 -4.29
CA SER A 253 16.55 10.48 -5.40
C SER A 253 16.79 9.36 -6.42
N GLY A 254 15.76 8.96 -7.15
CA GLY A 254 15.85 7.91 -8.15
C GLY A 254 15.51 6.51 -7.62
N LYS A 255 15.86 5.49 -8.40
CA LYS A 255 15.57 4.09 -8.02
C LYS A 255 16.62 3.59 -7.04
N MET A 256 16.19 3.34 -5.81
CA MET A 256 17.03 2.82 -4.74
C MET A 256 16.39 1.56 -4.13
N PHE A 257 17.21 0.72 -3.49
CA PHE A 257 16.75 -0.40 -2.66
C PHE A 257 17.72 -0.66 -1.50
N ALA A 258 17.20 -1.34 -0.47
CA ALA A 258 17.94 -1.54 0.76
C ALA A 258 18.76 -2.83 0.76
N CYS A 259 19.88 -2.82 1.48
CA CYS A 259 20.61 -4.02 1.88
C CYS A 259 20.00 -4.57 3.17
N ASP A 260 19.73 -5.89 3.20
CA ASP A 260 19.15 -6.59 4.35
C ASP A 260 20.21 -7.08 5.37
N ALA A 261 21.46 -6.68 5.23
CA ALA A 261 22.51 -7.00 6.20
C ALA A 261 22.40 -6.10 7.43
N GLU A 262 22.45 -6.71 8.62
CA GLU A 262 22.63 -5.98 9.88
C GLU A 262 24.00 -5.28 9.83
N GLY A 263 24.04 -3.97 10.14
CA GLY A 263 25.29 -3.19 10.14
C GLY A 263 25.80 -2.76 8.76
N CYS A 264 25.01 -2.87 7.70
CA CYS A 264 25.43 -2.36 6.39
C CYS A 264 25.75 -0.87 6.45
N LYS A 265 26.96 -0.49 6.02
CA LYS A 265 27.50 0.87 6.08
C LYS A 265 26.62 1.93 5.41
N PHE A 266 26.02 1.59 4.27
CA PHE A 266 25.22 2.53 3.47
C PHE A 266 23.72 2.26 3.53
N ARG A 267 23.27 1.07 3.82
CA ARG A 267 21.88 0.58 3.86
C ARG A 267 21.09 0.71 2.56
N TRP A 268 21.19 1.81 1.83
CA TRP A 268 20.47 2.08 0.58
C TRP A 268 21.43 2.21 -0.58
N PHE A 269 21.00 1.76 -1.74
CA PHE A 269 21.85 1.74 -2.94
C PHE A 269 21.03 2.17 -4.15
N HIS A 270 21.54 3.11 -4.94
CA HIS A 270 20.97 3.44 -6.23
C HIS A 270 21.16 2.26 -7.19
N PHE A 271 20.14 2.00 -8.00
CA PHE A 271 20.24 0.96 -9.05
C PHE A 271 21.40 1.24 -9.99
N THR A 272 21.55 2.51 -10.40
CA THR A 272 22.62 2.96 -11.28
C THR A 272 24.01 2.72 -10.70
N SER A 273 24.19 2.92 -9.39
CA SER A 273 25.48 2.70 -8.72
C SER A 273 25.89 1.23 -8.69
N LEU A 274 24.96 0.33 -8.88
CA LEU A 274 25.17 -1.12 -8.90
C LEU A 274 25.00 -1.71 -10.31
N GLY A 275 24.84 -0.87 -11.34
CA GLY A 275 24.62 -1.32 -12.72
C GLY A 275 23.30 -2.06 -12.92
N LEU A 276 22.30 -1.85 -12.02
CA LEU A 276 21.03 -2.57 -12.07
C LEU A 276 19.96 -1.75 -12.78
N THR A 277 19.23 -2.39 -13.68
CA THR A 277 18.06 -1.80 -14.36
C THR A 277 16.74 -2.17 -13.70
N ARG A 278 16.71 -3.24 -12.90
CA ARG A 278 15.52 -3.78 -12.20
C ARG A 278 15.86 -4.15 -10.76
N ALA A 279 14.86 -4.09 -9.87
CA ALA A 279 15.02 -4.54 -8.50
C ALA A 279 15.39 -6.03 -8.43
N PRO A 280 16.28 -6.43 -7.51
CA PRO A 280 16.59 -7.84 -7.26
C PRO A 280 15.32 -8.63 -6.91
N LYS A 281 15.12 -9.79 -7.53
CA LYS A 281 13.95 -10.66 -7.30
C LYS A 281 13.99 -11.47 -6.01
N LYS A 282 15.11 -11.45 -5.27
CA LYS A 282 15.30 -12.22 -4.05
C LYS A 282 14.55 -11.61 -2.85
N LYS A 283 14.03 -12.44 -1.96
CA LYS A 283 13.39 -12.03 -0.70
C LYS A 283 14.33 -11.26 0.22
N GLN A 284 15.63 -11.58 0.20
CA GLN A 284 16.70 -10.87 0.89
C GLN A 284 17.77 -10.51 -0.12
N TRP A 285 18.28 -9.28 -0.03
CA TRP A 285 19.34 -8.79 -0.87
C TRP A 285 20.46 -8.17 -0.01
N TYR A 286 21.69 -8.48 -0.34
CA TYR A 286 22.89 -7.96 0.31
C TYR A 286 23.73 -7.20 -0.71
N CYS A 287 24.24 -6.01 -0.32
CA CYS A 287 25.16 -5.26 -1.17
C CYS A 287 26.46 -6.06 -1.41
N PRO A 288 27.27 -5.68 -2.42
CA PRO A 288 28.53 -6.39 -2.72
C PRO A 288 29.42 -6.57 -1.49
N ASP A 289 29.61 -5.51 -0.68
CA ASP A 289 30.46 -5.55 0.51
C ASP A 289 29.91 -6.52 1.58
N CYS A 290 28.61 -6.44 1.88
CA CYS A 290 27.98 -7.34 2.85
C CYS A 290 27.86 -8.78 2.34
N LYS A 291 27.89 -8.98 1.03
CA LYS A 291 27.91 -10.30 0.42
C LYS A 291 29.31 -10.93 0.47
N ALA A 292 30.36 -10.13 0.38
CA ALA A 292 31.75 -10.57 0.49
C ALA A 292 32.16 -10.86 1.94
N ALA A 293 31.46 -10.28 2.92
CA ALA A 293 31.71 -10.47 4.35
C ALA A 293 30.96 -11.66 4.97
N LYS A 294 30.19 -12.40 4.17
CA LYS A 294 29.54 -13.66 4.54
C LYS A 294 30.33 -14.85 4.05
#